data_ebbdd29067fa265b69d2226a612ee3a7
#
_entry.id   ebbdd29067fa265b69d2226a612ee3a7
#
_cell.length_a   1.000
_cell.length_b   1.000
_cell.length_c   1.000
_cell.angle_alpha   90.00
_cell.angle_beta   90.00
_cell.angle_gamma   90.00
#
_symmetry.space_group_name_H-M   'P 1'
#
loop_
_entity.id
_entity.type
_entity.pdbx_description
1 polymer ?
#
loop_
_entity_poly.entity_id
_entity_poly.type
_entity_poly.pdbx_seq_one_letter_code
_entity_poly.pdbx_strand_id
1 'polypeptide(L)'
;MKTTITRFLKIFALIVPVALFVFFMQTYLFCYLDQSTERIRRFYLEEENSLDVVFMGASDVPTAFAPGLAYDAYGFTSYLYTIDANPGSLYKYQLKEILSTQNPQAIVVEVNGFLYNDGYQKQEVRLRMFAESIPFSLNKLDAIYHYSVDDKINYVFPFIKYHGDWIKGGKLLESYHWKTSKAAGPALLKGITTCTLVASYDPATIQMPGQTAPEIAEAYLVDFLEYCEKEGISNLIFVRFPHRNAVTHSAAVSQVEEVLARYGHSLLNLEERIDEIGLDFDRDFFNDEHLNIYGMEKMTAYFGNFLASNVLDAPIQQSSANAKHWDECVDAFEVFRAYAYDRTEEGIEAWPGEEPYEIAQIENWLNQS
;
A
#
# COMPACT_ATOMS: atom_id res chain seq x y z
N MET A 1 -16.54 34.78 -38.38
CA MET A 1 -15.46 34.54 -37.42
C MET A 1 -15.78 34.97 -35.98
N LYS A 2 -16.19 36.23 -35.71
CA LYS A 2 -16.57 36.68 -34.34
C LYS A 2 -17.70 35.86 -33.69
N THR A 3 -18.77 35.54 -34.43
CA THR A 3 -19.90 34.73 -33.94
C THR A 3 -19.51 33.29 -33.60
N THR A 4 -18.58 32.68 -34.32
CA THR A 4 -18.09 31.33 -34.07
C THR A 4 -17.23 31.29 -32.83
N ILE A 5 -16.36 32.26 -32.64
CA ILE A 5 -15.51 32.42 -31.44
C ILE A 5 -16.39 32.63 -30.20
N THR A 6 -17.41 33.47 -30.29
CA THR A 6 -18.33 33.72 -29.16
C THR A 6 -19.12 32.48 -28.79
N ARG A 7 -19.55 31.66 -29.77
CA ARG A 7 -20.23 30.39 -29.50
C ARG A 7 -19.27 29.39 -28.83
N PHE A 8 -18.04 29.27 -29.31
CA PHE A 8 -17.01 28.42 -28.73
C PHE A 8 -16.72 28.81 -27.28
N LEU A 9 -16.53 30.11 -27.00
CA LEU A 9 -16.30 30.61 -25.64
C LEU A 9 -17.49 30.33 -24.69
N LYS A 10 -18.74 30.42 -25.16
CA LYS A 10 -19.92 30.10 -24.36
C LYS A 10 -19.99 28.60 -24.06
N ILE A 11 -19.69 27.74 -25.03
CA ILE A 11 -19.64 26.28 -24.82
C ILE A 11 -18.53 25.93 -23.81
N PHE A 12 -17.35 26.51 -23.99
CA PHE A 12 -16.22 26.30 -23.07
C PHE A 12 -16.54 26.77 -21.64
N ALA A 13 -17.17 27.95 -21.52
CA ALA A 13 -17.59 28.50 -20.22
C ALA A 13 -18.65 27.66 -19.51
N LEU A 14 -19.40 26.78 -20.23
CA LEU A 14 -20.33 25.84 -19.64
C LEU A 14 -19.64 24.51 -19.30
N ILE A 15 -18.80 23.98 -20.20
CA ILE A 15 -18.17 22.66 -20.03
C ILE A 15 -17.15 22.67 -18.88
N VAL A 16 -16.34 23.71 -18.75
CA VAL A 16 -15.28 23.77 -17.74
C VAL A 16 -15.82 23.68 -16.31
N PRO A 17 -16.82 24.49 -15.89
CA PRO A 17 -17.39 24.35 -14.55
C PRO A 17 -18.01 22.98 -14.27
N VAL A 18 -18.69 22.40 -15.28
CA VAL A 18 -19.27 21.05 -15.16
C VAL A 18 -18.16 20.00 -15.00
N ALA A 19 -17.11 20.07 -15.80
CA ALA A 19 -15.97 19.16 -15.68
C ALA A 19 -15.26 19.28 -14.32
N LEU A 20 -15.05 20.50 -13.83
CA LEU A 20 -14.48 20.75 -12.51
C LEU A 20 -15.38 20.22 -11.38
N PHE A 21 -16.70 20.41 -11.52
CA PHE A 21 -17.66 19.88 -10.56
C PHE A 21 -17.65 18.35 -10.53
N VAL A 22 -17.71 17.70 -11.69
CA VAL A 22 -17.62 16.22 -11.79
C VAL A 22 -16.30 15.73 -11.24
N PHE A 23 -15.18 16.39 -11.57
CA PHE A 23 -13.86 16.06 -11.04
C PHE A 23 -13.84 16.15 -9.51
N PHE A 24 -14.36 17.24 -8.93
CA PHE A 24 -14.47 17.38 -7.48
C PHE A 24 -15.31 16.25 -6.86
N MET A 25 -16.49 16.00 -7.43
CA MET A 25 -17.39 14.98 -6.91
C MET A 25 -16.78 13.58 -6.92
N GLN A 26 -16.10 13.18 -8.00
CA GLN A 26 -15.49 11.86 -8.09
C GLN A 26 -14.19 11.72 -7.28
N THR A 27 -13.51 12.81 -6.96
CA THR A 27 -12.29 12.77 -6.17
C THR A 27 -12.56 12.68 -4.68
N TYR A 28 -13.63 13.35 -4.22
CA TYR A 28 -13.87 13.57 -2.79
C TYR A 28 -15.14 12.93 -2.25
N LEU A 29 -16.14 12.67 -3.07
CA LEU A 29 -17.44 12.19 -2.61
C LEU A 29 -17.86 10.84 -3.20
N PHE A 30 -17.54 10.60 -4.46
CA PHE A 30 -17.93 9.37 -5.17
C PHE A 30 -16.68 8.58 -5.56
N CYS A 31 -15.99 8.05 -4.57
CA CYS A 31 -14.81 7.22 -4.75
C CYS A 31 -14.79 6.11 -3.70
N TYR A 32 -14.07 5.07 -4.00
CA TYR A 32 -13.82 4.01 -3.04
C TYR A 32 -12.83 4.51 -1.99
N LEU A 33 -13.11 4.27 -0.72
CA LEU A 33 -12.20 4.61 0.37
C LEU A 33 -12.13 3.47 1.37
N ASP A 34 -10.90 3.11 1.67
CA ASP A 34 -10.46 2.25 2.75
C ASP A 34 -9.02 2.63 3.13
N GLN A 35 -8.38 1.86 3.97
CA GLN A 35 -6.98 2.10 4.37
C GLN A 35 -6.00 2.04 3.19
N SER A 36 -6.20 1.14 2.22
CA SER A 36 -5.34 1.04 1.04
C SER A 36 -5.41 2.29 0.18
N THR A 37 -6.63 2.82 -0.03
CA THR A 37 -6.83 4.05 -0.82
C THR A 37 -6.24 5.26 -0.13
N GLU A 38 -6.30 5.31 1.19
CA GLU A 38 -5.70 6.39 1.97
C GLU A 38 -4.17 6.35 1.91
N ARG A 39 -3.56 5.17 2.07
CA ARG A 39 -2.12 4.97 1.89
C ARG A 39 -1.64 5.49 0.53
N ILE A 40 -2.32 5.11 -0.56
CA ILE A 40 -1.95 5.53 -1.90
C ILE A 40 -2.11 7.04 -2.08
N ARG A 41 -3.22 7.63 -1.62
CA ARG A 41 -3.47 9.08 -1.77
C ARG A 41 -2.48 9.93 -1.00
N ARG A 42 -2.12 9.53 0.22
CA ARG A 42 -1.19 10.26 1.07
C ARG A 42 0.27 10.15 0.59
N PHE A 43 0.61 9.12 -0.16
CA PHE A 43 1.91 9.00 -0.80
C PHE A 43 2.23 10.21 -1.71
N TYR A 44 1.24 10.72 -2.42
CA TYR A 44 1.43 11.91 -3.28
C TYR A 44 1.56 13.22 -2.50
N LEU A 45 1.47 13.20 -1.18
CA LEU A 45 1.71 14.34 -0.31
C LEU A 45 3.11 14.32 0.31
N GLU A 46 3.86 13.23 0.12
CA GLU A 46 5.28 13.17 0.49
C GLU A 46 6.09 14.14 -0.38
N GLU A 47 7.15 14.71 0.16
CA GLU A 47 8.07 15.55 -0.59
C GLU A 47 8.70 14.73 -1.74
N GLU A 48 8.79 15.30 -2.95
CA GLU A 48 9.34 14.60 -4.10
C GLU A 48 10.80 14.19 -3.86
N ASN A 49 11.14 12.95 -4.24
CA ASN A 49 12.48 12.37 -4.11
C ASN A 49 13.05 12.42 -2.68
N SER A 50 12.22 12.29 -1.68
CA SER A 50 12.61 12.35 -0.26
C SER A 50 12.59 10.99 0.45
N LEU A 51 12.17 9.93 -0.22
CA LEU A 51 12.09 8.58 0.35
C LEU A 51 13.28 7.73 -0.07
N ASP A 52 14.02 7.20 0.91
CA ASP A 52 15.12 6.26 0.68
C ASP A 52 14.61 4.89 0.22
N VAL A 53 13.49 4.45 0.80
CA VAL A 53 12.89 3.14 0.51
C VAL A 53 11.39 3.28 0.29
N VAL A 54 10.87 2.64 -0.76
CA VAL A 54 9.43 2.47 -0.93
C VAL A 54 9.10 0.99 -0.98
N PHE A 55 8.19 0.57 -0.12
CA PHE A 55 7.65 -0.79 -0.10
C PHE A 55 6.41 -0.86 -0.98
N MET A 56 6.28 -1.90 -1.76
CA MET A 56 5.07 -2.25 -2.48
C MET A 56 4.71 -3.72 -2.27
N GLY A 57 3.43 -4.02 -2.19
CA GLY A 57 2.97 -5.37 -1.89
C GLY A 57 1.55 -5.43 -1.38
N ALA A 58 1.21 -6.51 -0.69
CA ALA A 58 -0.09 -6.77 -0.09
C ALA A 58 -0.15 -6.32 1.39
N SER A 59 -1.14 -6.82 2.13
CA SER A 59 -1.39 -6.47 3.54
C SER A 59 -0.30 -6.92 4.52
N ASP A 60 0.57 -7.83 4.12
CA ASP A 60 1.69 -8.29 4.94
C ASP A 60 2.67 -7.16 5.24
N VAL A 61 2.90 -6.28 4.27
CA VAL A 61 3.85 -5.17 4.40
C VAL A 61 3.44 -4.19 5.50
N PRO A 62 2.21 -3.61 5.49
CA PRO A 62 1.80 -2.62 6.47
C PRO A 62 1.58 -3.17 7.88
N THR A 63 1.59 -4.50 8.05
CA THR A 63 1.55 -5.17 9.35
C THR A 63 2.93 -5.63 9.82
N ALA A 64 3.94 -5.61 8.95
CA ALA A 64 5.27 -6.13 9.26
C ALA A 64 6.35 -5.05 9.43
N PHE A 65 6.13 -3.82 8.95
CA PHE A 65 7.18 -2.80 8.97
C PHE A 65 6.66 -1.43 9.41
N ALA A 66 7.40 -0.79 10.31
CA ALA A 66 7.10 0.52 10.89
C ALA A 66 8.11 1.58 10.42
N PRO A 67 7.77 2.44 9.43
CA PRO A 67 8.68 3.47 8.91
C PRO A 67 9.20 4.44 9.97
N GLY A 68 8.35 4.91 10.91
CA GLY A 68 8.77 5.81 11.99
C GLY A 68 9.81 5.16 12.92
N LEU A 69 9.61 3.88 13.30
CA LEU A 69 10.58 3.12 14.10
C LEU A 69 11.90 2.90 13.35
N ALA A 70 11.84 2.60 12.05
CA ALA A 70 13.04 2.42 11.23
C ALA A 70 13.82 3.74 11.07
N TYR A 71 13.11 4.86 10.90
CA TYR A 71 13.74 6.18 10.84
C TYR A 71 14.45 6.54 12.15
N ASP A 72 13.81 6.32 13.29
CA ASP A 72 14.44 6.57 14.61
C ASP A 72 15.71 5.73 14.82
N ALA A 73 15.64 4.44 14.46
CA ALA A 73 16.73 3.50 14.71
C ALA A 73 17.89 3.59 13.69
N TYR A 74 17.60 3.92 12.43
CA TYR A 74 18.55 3.79 11.31
C TYR A 74 18.69 5.06 10.45
N GLY A 75 17.83 6.05 10.61
CA GLY A 75 17.91 7.36 9.95
C GLY A 75 17.45 7.39 8.49
N PHE A 76 16.95 6.31 7.92
CA PHE A 76 16.42 6.31 6.54
C PHE A 76 14.91 6.51 6.49
N THR A 77 14.46 7.17 5.44
CA THR A 77 13.04 7.45 5.20
C THR A 77 12.38 6.35 4.38
N SER A 78 11.14 5.98 4.69
CA SER A 78 10.43 4.94 3.95
C SER A 78 8.92 5.13 3.91
N TYR A 79 8.25 4.51 2.94
CA TYR A 79 6.79 4.55 2.79
C TYR A 79 6.23 3.20 2.35
N LEU A 80 5.06 2.84 2.86
CA LEU A 80 4.38 1.59 2.56
C LEU A 80 3.28 1.84 1.51
N TYR A 81 3.66 1.81 0.22
CA TYR A 81 2.74 1.97 -0.92
C TYR A 81 2.07 0.64 -1.27
N THR A 82 1.08 0.24 -0.50
CA THR A 82 0.49 -1.09 -0.53
C THR A 82 -1.03 -1.08 -0.72
N ILE A 83 -1.56 -2.16 -1.28
CA ILE A 83 -2.99 -2.46 -1.40
C ILE A 83 -3.26 -3.79 -0.72
N ASP A 84 -4.30 -3.88 0.11
CA ASP A 84 -4.67 -5.14 0.74
C ASP A 84 -5.06 -6.19 -0.31
N ALA A 85 -4.54 -7.41 -0.18
CA ALA A 85 -4.62 -8.47 -1.18
C ALA A 85 -4.29 -7.97 -2.61
N ASN A 86 -3.18 -7.26 -2.74
CA ASN A 86 -2.71 -6.62 -3.97
C ASN A 86 -2.43 -7.64 -5.07
N PRO A 87 -3.13 -7.65 -6.21
CA PRO A 87 -2.86 -8.61 -7.27
C PRO A 87 -1.62 -8.24 -8.08
N GLY A 88 -0.86 -9.24 -8.52
CA GLY A 88 0.34 -9.08 -9.36
C GLY A 88 0.10 -8.26 -10.63
N SER A 89 -1.13 -8.29 -11.15
CA SER A 89 -1.56 -7.49 -12.31
C SER A 89 -1.46 -5.97 -12.11
N LEU A 90 -1.38 -5.47 -10.86
CA LEU A 90 -1.24 -4.04 -10.55
C LEU A 90 0.19 -3.60 -10.25
N TYR A 91 1.12 -4.51 -9.97
CA TYR A 91 2.47 -4.15 -9.51
C TYR A 91 3.23 -3.24 -10.49
N LYS A 92 3.19 -3.55 -11.78
CA LYS A 92 3.82 -2.71 -12.81
C LYS A 92 3.28 -1.27 -12.80
N TYR A 93 1.98 -1.11 -12.62
CA TYR A 93 1.35 0.21 -12.59
C TYR A 93 1.65 0.97 -11.31
N GLN A 94 1.72 0.26 -10.18
CA GLN A 94 2.15 0.84 -8.90
C GLN A 94 3.59 1.31 -8.94
N LEU A 95 4.49 0.51 -9.51
CA LEU A 95 5.90 0.89 -9.69
C LEU A 95 6.02 2.17 -10.52
N LYS A 96 5.24 2.29 -11.61
CA LYS A 96 5.19 3.53 -12.42
C LYS A 96 4.72 4.74 -11.61
N GLU A 97 3.74 4.58 -10.73
CA GLU A 97 3.27 5.67 -9.85
C GLU A 97 4.34 6.04 -8.81
N ILE A 98 4.99 5.07 -8.17
CA ILE A 98 6.09 5.31 -7.23
C ILE A 98 7.19 6.15 -7.91
N LEU A 99 7.66 5.70 -9.06
CA LEU A 99 8.75 6.36 -9.79
C LEU A 99 8.34 7.69 -10.44
N SER A 100 7.04 8.01 -10.46
CA SER A 100 6.59 9.32 -10.98
C SER A 100 6.86 10.48 -10.02
N THR A 101 7.04 10.20 -8.73
CA THR A 101 7.23 11.22 -7.68
C THR A 101 8.45 10.97 -6.80
N GLN A 102 8.95 9.73 -6.78
CA GLN A 102 10.07 9.33 -5.94
C GLN A 102 11.17 8.66 -6.75
N ASN A 103 12.40 8.80 -6.29
CA ASN A 103 13.57 8.09 -6.81
C ASN A 103 14.31 7.40 -5.65
N PRO A 104 13.70 6.35 -5.07
CA PRO A 104 14.24 5.71 -3.87
C PRO A 104 15.53 4.95 -4.17
N GLN A 105 16.39 4.79 -3.15
CA GLN A 105 17.59 3.94 -3.24
C GLN A 105 17.21 2.47 -3.38
N ALA A 106 16.08 2.06 -2.77
CA ALA A 106 15.56 0.71 -2.88
C ALA A 106 14.02 0.68 -2.98
N ILE A 107 13.52 -0.24 -3.79
CA ILE A 107 12.09 -0.59 -3.87
C ILE A 107 11.94 -2.01 -3.38
N VAL A 108 11.27 -2.18 -2.24
CA VAL A 108 10.98 -3.49 -1.66
C VAL A 108 9.69 -4.00 -2.27
N VAL A 109 9.77 -5.11 -2.99
CA VAL A 109 8.66 -5.76 -3.69
C VAL A 109 8.27 -7.03 -2.93
N GLU A 110 7.21 -6.96 -2.15
CA GLU A 110 6.63 -8.12 -1.50
C GLU A 110 5.90 -8.99 -2.56
N VAL A 111 6.09 -10.31 -2.52
CA VAL A 111 5.74 -11.18 -3.65
C VAL A 111 4.36 -11.83 -3.59
N ASN A 112 3.56 -11.60 -2.55
CA ASN A 112 2.25 -12.22 -2.36
C ASN A 112 1.31 -12.08 -3.56
N GLY A 113 1.32 -10.93 -4.21
CA GLY A 113 0.50 -10.69 -5.38
C GLY A 113 0.75 -11.67 -6.53
N PHE A 114 1.94 -12.25 -6.59
CA PHE A 114 2.33 -13.25 -7.59
C PHE A 114 2.04 -14.70 -7.14
N LEU A 115 1.45 -14.89 -5.95
CA LEU A 115 1.00 -16.19 -5.45
C LEU A 115 -0.51 -16.37 -5.60
N TYR A 116 -1.27 -15.29 -5.83
CA TYR A 116 -2.72 -15.30 -5.81
C TYR A 116 -3.34 -16.03 -7.01
N ASN A 117 -4.44 -16.73 -6.74
CA ASN A 117 -5.22 -17.40 -7.77
C ASN A 117 -5.97 -16.41 -8.69
N ASP A 118 -6.53 -16.94 -9.77
CA ASP A 118 -7.29 -16.19 -10.78
C ASP A 118 -8.36 -15.27 -10.19
N GLY A 119 -9.05 -15.72 -9.15
CA GLY A 119 -10.11 -14.95 -8.52
C GLY A 119 -9.58 -13.66 -7.89
N TYR A 120 -8.47 -13.75 -7.17
CA TYR A 120 -7.81 -12.59 -6.57
C TYR A 120 -7.18 -11.66 -7.62
N GLN A 121 -6.58 -12.22 -8.68
CA GLN A 121 -5.97 -11.43 -9.76
C GLN A 121 -6.95 -10.54 -10.51
N LYS A 122 -8.26 -10.84 -10.43
CA LYS A 122 -9.33 -10.17 -11.19
C LYS A 122 -10.34 -9.43 -10.31
N GLN A 123 -10.08 -9.29 -9.01
CA GLN A 123 -11.01 -8.62 -8.10
C GLN A 123 -11.20 -7.14 -8.45
N GLU A 124 -12.44 -6.77 -8.79
CA GLU A 124 -12.82 -5.40 -9.12
C GLU A 124 -12.40 -4.38 -8.07
N VAL A 125 -12.59 -4.71 -6.80
CA VAL A 125 -12.29 -3.82 -5.68
C VAL A 125 -10.81 -3.41 -5.64
N ARG A 126 -9.88 -4.28 -6.06
CA ARG A 126 -8.44 -3.97 -6.08
C ARG A 126 -8.08 -2.94 -7.14
N LEU A 127 -8.69 -3.06 -8.32
CA LEU A 127 -8.57 -2.01 -9.33
C LEU A 127 -9.13 -0.68 -8.83
N ARG A 128 -10.22 -0.68 -8.08
CA ARG A 128 -10.81 0.55 -7.53
C ARG A 128 -9.92 1.18 -6.48
N MET A 129 -9.37 0.37 -5.55
CA MET A 129 -8.39 0.83 -4.56
C MET A 129 -7.23 1.56 -5.24
N PHE A 130 -6.73 1.03 -6.34
CA PHE A 130 -5.66 1.64 -7.11
C PHE A 130 -6.14 2.83 -7.94
N ALA A 131 -7.03 2.59 -8.90
CA ALA A 131 -7.39 3.56 -9.92
C ALA A 131 -8.13 4.80 -9.36
N GLU A 132 -8.93 4.64 -8.29
CA GLU A 132 -9.65 5.77 -7.70
C GLU A 132 -8.79 6.56 -6.70
N SER A 133 -7.57 6.08 -6.39
CA SER A 133 -6.64 6.73 -5.45
C SER A 133 -5.53 7.51 -6.12
N ILE A 134 -5.16 7.13 -7.35
CA ILE A 134 -4.09 7.79 -8.10
C ILE A 134 -4.60 8.97 -8.92
N PRO A 135 -3.74 9.97 -9.22
CA PRO A 135 -4.06 11.06 -10.15
C PRO A 135 -4.47 10.54 -11.53
N PHE A 136 -5.20 11.38 -12.28
CA PHE A 136 -5.52 11.05 -13.67
C PHE A 136 -4.24 11.08 -14.52
N SER A 137 -3.89 9.95 -15.13
CA SER A 137 -2.66 9.76 -15.90
C SER A 137 -2.87 8.73 -17.02
N LEU A 138 -1.90 8.66 -17.96
CA LEU A 138 -1.89 7.59 -18.95
C LEU A 138 -1.67 6.22 -18.30
N ASN A 139 -0.90 6.14 -17.22
CA ASN A 139 -0.69 4.93 -16.47
C ASN A 139 -2.01 4.41 -15.85
N LYS A 140 -2.83 5.31 -15.28
CA LYS A 140 -4.19 4.96 -14.80
C LYS A 140 -5.06 4.38 -15.91
N LEU A 141 -5.08 5.00 -17.08
CA LEU A 141 -5.86 4.52 -18.22
C LEU A 141 -5.36 3.16 -18.72
N ASP A 142 -4.04 2.98 -18.76
CA ASP A 142 -3.39 1.72 -19.15
C ASP A 142 -3.73 0.59 -18.17
N ALA A 143 -3.64 0.85 -16.87
CA ALA A 143 -4.04 -0.09 -15.82
C ALA A 143 -5.51 -0.52 -15.97
N ILE A 144 -6.43 0.43 -16.10
CA ILE A 144 -7.86 0.15 -16.30
C ILE A 144 -8.10 -0.65 -17.58
N TYR A 145 -7.39 -0.32 -18.66
CA TYR A 145 -7.56 -0.99 -19.95
C TYR A 145 -7.14 -2.47 -19.88
N HIS A 146 -6.03 -2.77 -19.22
CA HIS A 146 -5.49 -4.14 -19.15
C HIS A 146 -6.07 -4.99 -18.02
N TYR A 147 -6.69 -4.36 -17.02
CA TYR A 147 -7.31 -5.12 -15.93
C TYR A 147 -8.56 -5.86 -16.42
N SER A 148 -8.78 -7.07 -15.88
CA SER A 148 -9.89 -7.94 -16.28
C SER A 148 -11.20 -7.55 -15.61
N VAL A 149 -11.78 -6.43 -16.01
CA VAL A 149 -13.10 -5.94 -15.55
C VAL A 149 -13.97 -5.50 -16.72
N ASP A 150 -15.28 -5.58 -16.52
CA ASP A 150 -16.27 -5.01 -17.41
C ASP A 150 -16.44 -3.49 -17.15
N ASP A 151 -17.18 -2.81 -18.03
CA ASP A 151 -17.58 -1.40 -17.87
C ASP A 151 -16.45 -0.45 -17.45
N LYS A 152 -15.30 -0.54 -18.11
CA LYS A 152 -14.05 0.21 -17.81
C LYS A 152 -14.26 1.71 -17.65
N ILE A 153 -15.28 2.29 -18.29
CA ILE A 153 -15.65 3.70 -18.17
C ILE A 153 -15.98 4.10 -16.72
N ASN A 154 -16.50 3.17 -15.91
CA ASN A 154 -16.85 3.40 -14.53
C ASN A 154 -15.61 3.62 -13.62
N TYR A 155 -14.44 3.14 -14.04
CA TYR A 155 -13.19 3.34 -13.31
C TYR A 155 -12.46 4.61 -13.76
N VAL A 156 -12.68 5.01 -15.01
CA VAL A 156 -12.21 6.31 -15.51
C VAL A 156 -13.01 7.45 -14.89
N PHE A 157 -14.32 7.23 -14.76
CA PHE A 157 -15.28 8.19 -14.20
C PHE A 157 -16.07 7.56 -13.04
N PRO A 158 -15.49 7.47 -11.83
CA PRO A 158 -16.17 6.92 -10.64
C PRO A 158 -17.52 7.55 -10.35
N PHE A 159 -17.71 8.84 -10.69
CA PHE A 159 -19.00 9.52 -10.58
C PHE A 159 -20.16 8.75 -11.26
N ILE A 160 -19.91 8.07 -12.38
CA ILE A 160 -20.91 7.25 -13.08
C ILE A 160 -21.19 5.98 -12.27
N LYS A 161 -20.15 5.32 -11.75
CA LYS A 161 -20.27 4.09 -10.95
C LYS A 161 -21.15 4.31 -9.72
N TYR A 162 -20.96 5.44 -9.05
CA TYR A 162 -21.65 5.77 -7.80
C TYR A 162 -22.98 6.52 -8.02
N HIS A 163 -23.58 6.48 -9.21
CA HIS A 163 -24.82 7.21 -9.51
C HIS A 163 -25.97 6.90 -8.52
N GLY A 164 -26.03 5.68 -7.96
CA GLY A 164 -26.99 5.30 -6.93
C GLY A 164 -26.84 6.08 -5.62
N ASP A 165 -25.68 6.69 -5.38
CA ASP A 165 -25.37 7.45 -4.17
C ASP A 165 -25.69 8.95 -4.32
N TRP A 166 -25.96 9.43 -5.55
CA TRP A 166 -26.29 10.83 -5.81
C TRP A 166 -27.49 11.32 -5.00
N ILE A 167 -28.44 10.43 -4.70
CA ILE A 167 -29.65 10.73 -3.93
C ILE A 167 -29.37 10.88 -2.41
N LYS A 168 -28.21 10.46 -1.93
CA LYS A 168 -27.84 10.56 -0.50
C LYS A 168 -27.57 11.99 -0.05
N GLY A 169 -27.38 12.92 -0.98
CA GLY A 169 -27.31 14.37 -0.76
C GLY A 169 -26.36 14.80 0.36
N GLY A 170 -26.86 15.60 1.33
CA GLY A 170 -26.07 16.16 2.43
C GLY A 170 -25.41 15.12 3.36
N LYS A 171 -25.92 13.90 3.41
CA LYS A 171 -25.29 12.81 4.18
C LYS A 171 -23.91 12.42 3.66
N LEU A 172 -23.64 12.65 2.37
CA LEU A 172 -22.31 12.46 1.80
C LEU A 172 -21.29 13.47 2.35
N LEU A 173 -21.74 14.68 2.67
CA LEU A 173 -20.88 15.72 3.26
C LEU A 173 -20.50 15.43 4.72
N GLU A 174 -21.30 14.60 5.39
CA GLU A 174 -21.03 14.13 6.75
C GLU A 174 -20.25 12.81 6.74
N SER A 175 -20.06 12.22 5.54
CA SER A 175 -19.39 10.95 5.40
C SER A 175 -17.89 11.07 5.71
N TYR A 176 -17.31 9.92 6.07
CA TYR A 176 -15.89 9.75 6.28
C TYR A 176 -15.05 10.29 5.10
N HIS A 177 -15.50 10.11 3.88
CA HIS A 177 -14.85 10.57 2.64
C HIS A 177 -14.53 12.07 2.65
N TRP A 178 -15.49 12.89 3.12
CA TRP A 178 -15.28 14.33 3.21
C TRP A 178 -14.31 14.71 4.34
N LYS A 179 -14.41 14.02 5.47
CA LYS A 179 -13.56 14.29 6.65
C LYS A 179 -12.11 13.92 6.40
N THR A 180 -11.84 12.77 5.79
CA THR A 180 -10.47 12.30 5.48
C THR A 180 -9.84 13.06 4.33
N SER A 181 -10.60 13.44 3.32
CA SER A 181 -10.11 14.30 2.24
C SER A 181 -9.69 15.69 2.71
N LYS A 182 -10.20 16.16 3.87
CA LYS A 182 -9.82 17.43 4.50
C LYS A 182 -8.56 17.34 5.36
N ALA A 183 -8.21 16.19 5.88
CA ALA A 183 -6.98 15.99 6.65
C ALA A 183 -5.78 15.89 5.70
N ALA A 184 -5.52 16.98 4.96
CA ALA A 184 -4.49 17.00 3.92
C ALA A 184 -3.12 17.27 4.55
N GLY A 185 -2.36 16.22 4.71
CA GLY A 185 -0.92 16.24 5.05
C GLY A 185 -0.30 14.90 4.71
N PRO A 186 1.03 14.83 4.63
CA PRO A 186 1.74 13.54 4.55
C PRO A 186 1.33 12.63 5.70
N ALA A 187 1.31 11.32 5.47
CA ALA A 187 0.91 10.36 6.49
C ALA A 187 1.93 10.32 7.64
N LEU A 188 1.50 10.49 8.88
CA LEU A 188 2.38 10.36 10.04
C LEU A 188 2.84 8.92 10.26
N LEU A 189 1.96 7.93 10.05
CA LEU A 189 2.29 6.53 10.19
C LEU A 189 2.82 5.88 8.90
N LYS A 190 2.99 6.66 7.81
CA LYS A 190 3.61 6.20 6.54
C LYS A 190 3.03 4.91 5.96
N GLY A 191 1.77 4.62 6.24
CA GLY A 191 1.03 3.50 5.67
C GLY A 191 0.90 2.26 6.55
N ILE A 192 1.29 2.30 7.83
CA ILE A 192 1.08 1.21 8.78
C ILE A 192 -0.41 0.87 8.90
N THR A 193 -0.69 -0.41 9.11
CA THR A 193 -2.00 -0.94 9.46
C THR A 193 -1.94 -1.60 10.84
N THR A 194 -2.95 -1.33 11.66
CA THR A 194 -3.07 -1.92 13.00
C THR A 194 -3.52 -3.37 12.93
N CYS A 195 -2.84 -4.24 13.66
CA CYS A 195 -3.28 -5.60 13.98
C CYS A 195 -3.08 -5.82 15.48
N THR A 196 -4.15 -5.82 16.24
CA THR A 196 -4.12 -5.71 17.71
C THR A 196 -4.56 -6.99 18.44
N LEU A 197 -4.40 -8.15 17.84
CA LEU A 197 -4.65 -9.43 18.52
C LEU A 197 -3.39 -10.26 18.61
N VAL A 198 -3.41 -11.15 19.60
CA VAL A 198 -2.57 -12.36 19.59
C VAL A 198 -3.47 -13.53 19.22
N ALA A 199 -3.34 -14.02 18.01
CA ALA A 199 -4.08 -15.19 17.58
C ALA A 199 -3.47 -16.47 18.16
N SER A 200 -4.29 -17.36 18.68
CA SER A 200 -3.86 -18.69 19.10
C SER A 200 -3.25 -19.45 17.90
N TYR A 201 -2.15 -20.14 18.13
CA TYR A 201 -1.48 -20.96 17.11
C TYR A 201 -1.74 -22.45 17.39
N ASP A 202 -2.27 -23.15 16.39
CA ASP A 202 -2.41 -24.60 16.41
C ASP A 202 -1.76 -25.19 15.15
N PRO A 203 -0.57 -25.78 15.28
CA PRO A 203 0.13 -26.40 14.14
C PRO A 203 -0.68 -27.48 13.42
N ALA A 204 -1.66 -28.08 14.07
CA ALA A 204 -2.52 -29.11 13.48
C ALA A 204 -3.52 -28.52 12.44
N THR A 205 -3.75 -27.20 12.48
CA THR A 205 -4.62 -26.50 11.51
C THR A 205 -3.89 -26.13 10.23
N ILE A 206 -2.54 -26.19 10.21
CA ILE A 206 -1.74 -25.89 9.04
C ILE A 206 -2.00 -26.97 7.98
N GLN A 207 -2.51 -26.53 6.85
CA GLN A 207 -2.80 -27.42 5.73
C GLN A 207 -1.50 -27.88 5.05
N MET A 208 -1.58 -29.03 4.39
CA MET A 208 -0.48 -29.56 3.56
C MET A 208 -0.06 -28.56 2.49
N PRO A 209 1.16 -28.65 1.94
CA PRO A 209 1.65 -27.75 0.90
C PRO A 209 0.61 -27.54 -0.17
N GLY A 210 0.30 -26.26 -0.43
CA GLY A 210 -0.67 -25.84 -1.42
C GLY A 210 -0.18 -26.12 -2.85
N GLN A 211 -1.02 -25.77 -3.79
CA GLN A 211 -0.69 -25.83 -5.21
C GLN A 211 0.33 -24.74 -5.57
N THR A 212 1.02 -24.92 -6.69
CA THR A 212 1.82 -23.88 -7.32
C THR A 212 0.97 -22.66 -7.66
N ALA A 213 1.59 -21.50 -7.80
CA ALA A 213 0.90 -20.31 -8.28
C ALA A 213 0.32 -20.59 -9.69
N PRO A 214 -0.87 -20.03 -10.00
CA PRO A 214 -1.46 -20.24 -11.33
C PRO A 214 -0.63 -19.54 -12.42
N GLU A 215 -0.70 -20.04 -13.65
CA GLU A 215 0.03 -19.48 -14.81
C GLU A 215 -0.18 -17.98 -14.99
N ILE A 216 -1.37 -17.48 -14.67
CA ILE A 216 -1.65 -16.04 -14.76
C ILE A 216 -0.82 -15.21 -13.76
N ALA A 217 -0.57 -15.73 -12.58
CA ALA A 217 0.27 -15.04 -11.58
C ALA A 217 1.74 -15.03 -12.01
N GLU A 218 2.25 -16.14 -12.53
CA GLU A 218 3.59 -16.21 -13.16
C GLU A 218 3.70 -15.24 -14.33
N ALA A 219 2.68 -15.17 -15.20
CA ALA A 219 2.67 -14.23 -16.33
C ALA A 219 2.75 -12.77 -15.89
N TYR A 220 2.09 -12.38 -14.77
CA TYR A 220 2.21 -11.04 -14.22
C TYR A 220 3.58 -10.75 -13.61
N LEU A 221 4.21 -11.75 -12.97
CA LEU A 221 5.58 -11.60 -12.48
C LEU A 221 6.56 -11.39 -13.66
N VAL A 222 6.43 -12.19 -14.71
CA VAL A 222 7.24 -12.05 -15.93
C VAL A 222 7.03 -10.67 -16.57
N ASP A 223 5.77 -10.22 -16.76
CA ASP A 223 5.48 -8.89 -17.32
C ASP A 223 6.06 -7.75 -16.46
N PHE A 224 6.05 -7.92 -15.14
CA PHE A 224 6.67 -6.97 -14.21
C PHE A 224 8.19 -6.92 -14.38
N LEU A 225 8.85 -8.08 -14.42
CA LEU A 225 10.31 -8.18 -14.56
C LEU A 225 10.81 -7.70 -15.93
N GLU A 226 10.11 -8.07 -17.02
CA GLU A 226 10.41 -7.57 -18.36
C GLU A 226 10.26 -6.05 -18.47
N TYR A 227 9.25 -5.49 -17.79
CA TYR A 227 9.10 -4.04 -17.69
C TYR A 227 10.29 -3.41 -16.96
N CYS A 228 10.69 -3.97 -15.82
CA CYS A 228 11.82 -3.45 -15.03
C CYS A 228 13.14 -3.52 -15.83
N GLU A 229 13.41 -4.62 -16.51
CA GLU A 229 14.59 -4.79 -17.36
C GLU A 229 14.60 -3.76 -18.50
N LYS A 230 13.48 -3.62 -19.20
CA LYS A 230 13.32 -2.66 -20.30
C LYS A 230 13.55 -1.21 -19.88
N GLU A 231 13.07 -0.82 -18.71
CA GLU A 231 13.19 0.55 -18.19
C GLU A 231 14.50 0.76 -17.40
N GLY A 232 15.32 -0.30 -17.21
CA GLY A 232 16.59 -0.24 -16.48
C GLY A 232 16.44 -0.06 -14.99
N ILE A 233 15.32 -0.53 -14.40
CA ILE A 233 15.04 -0.47 -12.97
C ILE A 233 15.72 -1.65 -12.31
N SER A 234 16.73 -1.40 -11.48
CA SER A 234 17.58 -2.46 -10.89
C SER A 234 17.64 -2.44 -9.36
N ASN A 235 17.10 -1.41 -8.71
CA ASN A 235 17.11 -1.23 -7.25
C ASN A 235 15.94 -1.95 -6.58
N LEU A 236 15.59 -3.16 -7.03
CA LEU A 236 14.49 -3.98 -6.54
C LEU A 236 14.98 -5.00 -5.52
N ILE A 237 14.25 -5.15 -4.42
CA ILE A 237 14.45 -6.20 -3.42
C ILE A 237 13.16 -6.98 -3.31
N PHE A 238 13.16 -8.21 -3.82
CA PHE A 238 12.01 -9.10 -3.69
C PHE A 238 12.03 -9.76 -2.32
N VAL A 239 10.90 -9.67 -1.61
CA VAL A 239 10.78 -10.16 -0.23
C VAL A 239 9.49 -10.96 -0.03
N ARG A 240 9.59 -11.97 0.81
CA ARG A 240 8.46 -12.68 1.39
C ARG A 240 8.48 -12.48 2.90
N PHE A 241 7.45 -11.84 3.46
CA PHE A 241 7.34 -11.64 4.91
C PHE A 241 6.90 -12.92 5.63
N PRO A 242 7.16 -13.06 6.95
CA PRO A 242 6.87 -14.26 7.72
C PRO A 242 5.37 -14.56 7.86
N HIS A 243 5.02 -15.85 7.68
CA HIS A 243 3.69 -16.40 7.88
C HIS A 243 3.76 -17.64 8.74
N ARG A 244 2.77 -17.86 9.61
CA ARG A 244 2.66 -19.11 10.38
C ARG A 244 2.28 -20.30 9.49
N ASN A 245 1.57 -20.03 8.40
CA ASN A 245 1.13 -21.03 7.40
C ASN A 245 2.08 -21.13 6.18
N ALA A 246 3.36 -20.77 6.33
CA ALA A 246 4.36 -20.75 5.26
C ALA A 246 4.37 -22.02 4.39
N VAL A 247 4.21 -23.21 5.01
CA VAL A 247 4.15 -24.50 4.31
C VAL A 247 3.03 -24.55 3.26
N THR A 248 1.91 -23.89 3.51
CA THR A 248 0.77 -23.86 2.57
C THR A 248 1.15 -23.22 1.23
N HIS A 249 2.06 -22.26 1.24
CA HIS A 249 2.46 -21.50 0.05
C HIS A 249 3.82 -21.91 -0.51
N SER A 250 4.52 -22.85 0.11
CA SER A 250 5.91 -23.20 -0.22
C SER A 250 6.14 -23.53 -1.70
N ALA A 251 5.25 -24.28 -2.34
CA ALA A 251 5.37 -24.63 -3.75
C ALA A 251 5.23 -23.41 -4.68
N ALA A 252 4.32 -22.48 -4.36
CA ALA A 252 4.15 -21.24 -5.11
C ALA A 252 5.33 -20.28 -4.89
N VAL A 253 5.86 -20.20 -3.68
CA VAL A 253 7.05 -19.41 -3.35
C VAL A 253 8.27 -19.93 -4.13
N SER A 254 8.52 -21.24 -4.15
CA SER A 254 9.60 -21.84 -4.95
C SER A 254 9.47 -21.53 -6.45
N GLN A 255 8.24 -21.51 -6.98
CA GLN A 255 8.00 -21.12 -8.37
C GLN A 255 8.37 -19.64 -8.61
N VAL A 256 8.02 -18.75 -7.69
CA VAL A 256 8.41 -17.33 -7.76
C VAL A 256 9.94 -17.20 -7.72
N GLU A 257 10.62 -17.92 -6.84
CA GLU A 257 12.09 -17.94 -6.77
C GLU A 257 12.74 -18.39 -8.09
N GLU A 258 12.20 -19.43 -8.73
CA GLU A 258 12.68 -19.90 -10.03
C GLU A 258 12.49 -18.83 -11.12
N VAL A 259 11.36 -18.12 -11.11
CA VAL A 259 11.12 -17.03 -12.07
C VAL A 259 12.09 -15.89 -11.82
N LEU A 260 12.23 -15.43 -10.58
CA LEU A 260 13.16 -14.36 -10.21
C LEU A 260 14.60 -14.69 -10.63
N ALA A 261 15.04 -15.92 -10.39
CA ALA A 261 16.38 -16.38 -10.76
C ALA A 261 16.64 -16.33 -12.28
N ARG A 262 15.63 -16.58 -13.11
CA ARG A 262 15.73 -16.47 -14.58
C ARG A 262 16.03 -15.03 -15.04
N TYR A 263 15.63 -14.02 -14.24
CA TYR A 263 15.86 -12.60 -14.50
C TYR A 263 17.01 -12.01 -13.66
N GLY A 264 17.80 -12.88 -13.00
CA GLY A 264 18.98 -12.45 -12.24
C GLY A 264 18.66 -11.84 -10.86
N HIS A 265 17.45 -12.05 -10.36
CA HIS A 265 17.02 -11.63 -9.03
C HIS A 265 16.98 -12.81 -8.05
N SER A 266 16.98 -12.50 -6.76
CA SER A 266 16.77 -13.46 -5.68
C SER A 266 15.62 -13.04 -4.79
N LEU A 267 14.95 -14.01 -4.18
CA LEU A 267 13.94 -13.75 -3.14
C LEU A 267 14.62 -13.74 -1.76
N LEU A 268 14.40 -12.70 -0.99
CA LEU A 268 14.68 -12.70 0.44
C LEU A 268 13.46 -13.31 1.15
N ASN A 269 13.53 -14.62 1.37
CA ASN A 269 12.46 -15.35 2.06
C ASN A 269 12.63 -15.23 3.58
N LEU A 270 11.88 -14.33 4.21
CA LEU A 270 11.93 -14.10 5.65
C LEU A 270 11.15 -15.15 6.45
N GLU A 271 10.33 -15.98 5.80
CA GLU A 271 9.71 -17.16 6.42
C GLU A 271 10.75 -18.19 6.89
N GLU A 272 11.93 -18.21 6.27
CA GLU A 272 13.05 -19.08 6.64
C GLU A 272 13.92 -18.51 7.76
N ARG A 273 13.62 -17.30 8.25
CA ARG A 273 14.43 -16.55 9.20
C ARG A 273 13.70 -16.23 10.51
N ILE A 274 12.67 -16.99 10.82
CA ILE A 274 11.82 -16.81 12.02
C ILE A 274 12.68 -16.73 13.30
N ASP A 275 13.62 -17.67 13.45
CA ASP A 275 14.52 -17.72 14.62
C ASP A 275 15.50 -16.53 14.65
N GLU A 276 16.02 -16.10 13.50
CA GLU A 276 16.94 -14.95 13.41
C GLU A 276 16.25 -13.64 13.76
N ILE A 277 14.97 -13.48 13.32
CA ILE A 277 14.12 -12.34 13.63
C ILE A 277 13.67 -12.40 15.10
N GLY A 278 13.62 -13.59 15.69
CA GLY A 278 13.14 -13.84 17.05
C GLY A 278 11.62 -13.80 17.16
N LEU A 279 10.90 -14.19 16.09
CA LEU A 279 9.43 -14.26 16.09
C LEU A 279 8.93 -15.46 16.90
N ASP A 280 7.89 -15.22 17.67
CA ASP A 280 7.15 -16.21 18.46
C ASP A 280 5.76 -16.40 17.85
N PHE A 281 5.45 -17.62 17.39
CA PHE A 281 4.17 -17.93 16.76
C PHE A 281 2.98 -17.81 17.72
N ASP A 282 3.20 -17.96 19.02
CA ASP A 282 2.15 -17.83 20.04
C ASP A 282 1.93 -16.38 20.49
N ARG A 283 2.75 -15.42 20.03
CA ARG A 283 2.69 -14.04 20.51
C ARG A 283 2.66 -12.97 19.41
N ASP A 284 3.44 -13.15 18.35
CA ASP A 284 3.81 -12.06 17.43
C ASP A 284 2.91 -11.96 16.19
N PHE A 285 1.85 -12.75 16.15
CA PHE A 285 0.95 -12.83 14.99
C PHE A 285 -0.48 -12.46 15.35
N PHE A 286 -1.08 -11.67 14.47
CA PHE A 286 -2.51 -11.33 14.49
C PHE A 286 -3.38 -12.49 13.97
N ASN A 287 -2.92 -13.16 12.93
CA ASN A 287 -3.49 -14.37 12.33
C ASN A 287 -2.36 -15.18 11.67
N ASP A 288 -2.70 -16.15 10.81
CA ASP A 288 -1.69 -17.00 10.17
C ASP A 288 -0.85 -16.28 9.11
N GLU A 289 -1.28 -15.09 8.68
CA GLU A 289 -0.66 -14.35 7.56
C GLU A 289 -0.10 -12.98 7.96
N HIS A 290 -0.48 -12.43 9.13
CA HIS A 290 -0.12 -11.07 9.50
C HIS A 290 0.52 -11.01 10.88
N LEU A 291 1.57 -10.20 11.00
CA LEU A 291 2.16 -9.87 12.28
C LEU A 291 1.26 -8.89 13.05
N ASN A 292 1.30 -8.96 14.37
CA ASN A 292 0.76 -7.94 15.26
C ASN A 292 1.85 -6.92 15.63
N ILE A 293 1.55 -6.00 16.55
CA ILE A 293 2.49 -4.94 16.96
C ILE A 293 3.83 -5.51 17.48
N TYR A 294 3.82 -6.62 18.21
CA TYR A 294 5.05 -7.23 18.74
C TYR A 294 5.92 -7.81 17.62
N GLY A 295 5.28 -8.47 16.64
CA GLY A 295 5.97 -9.00 15.46
C GLY A 295 6.47 -7.89 14.55
N MET A 296 5.68 -6.83 14.36
CA MET A 296 6.05 -5.65 13.58
C MET A 296 7.34 -5.00 14.08
N GLU A 297 7.49 -4.80 15.40
CA GLU A 297 8.70 -4.21 15.97
C GLU A 297 9.94 -5.08 15.73
N LYS A 298 9.84 -6.39 15.95
CA LYS A 298 10.93 -7.35 15.71
C LYS A 298 11.31 -7.37 14.24
N MET A 299 10.31 -7.41 13.35
CA MET A 299 10.52 -7.42 11.91
C MET A 299 11.14 -6.12 11.42
N THR A 300 10.69 -4.97 11.95
CA THR A 300 11.25 -3.66 11.62
C THR A 300 12.70 -3.56 12.06
N ALA A 301 13.03 -4.04 13.27
CA ALA A 301 14.40 -4.05 13.75
C ALA A 301 15.32 -4.93 12.89
N TYR A 302 14.87 -6.12 12.52
CA TYR A 302 15.65 -7.04 11.68
C TYR A 302 15.82 -6.53 10.26
N PHE A 303 14.73 -6.23 9.58
CA PHE A 303 14.74 -5.85 8.17
C PHE A 303 15.24 -4.42 7.97
N GLY A 304 14.95 -3.50 8.91
CA GLY A 304 15.50 -2.15 8.91
C GLY A 304 17.03 -2.16 9.03
N ASN A 305 17.59 -2.99 9.92
CA ASN A 305 19.03 -3.18 10.01
C ASN A 305 19.61 -3.79 8.72
N PHE A 306 18.93 -4.77 8.10
CA PHE A 306 19.35 -5.34 6.82
C PHE A 306 19.41 -4.27 5.73
N LEU A 307 18.39 -3.45 5.58
CA LEU A 307 18.34 -2.36 4.60
C LEU A 307 19.48 -1.35 4.86
N ALA A 308 19.59 -0.85 6.07
CA ALA A 308 20.60 0.15 6.43
C ALA A 308 22.05 -0.35 6.27
N SER A 309 22.30 -1.65 6.55
CA SER A 309 23.68 -2.18 6.56
C SER A 309 24.12 -2.78 5.22
N ASN A 310 23.18 -3.20 4.35
CA ASN A 310 23.53 -3.99 3.16
C ASN A 310 23.01 -3.42 1.84
N VAL A 311 22.08 -2.46 1.91
CA VAL A 311 21.35 -1.99 0.72
C VAL A 311 21.52 -0.51 0.50
N LEU A 312 21.33 0.28 1.55
CA LEU A 312 21.29 1.74 1.44
C LEU A 312 22.69 2.34 1.54
N ASP A 313 22.95 3.35 0.75
CA ASP A 313 24.03 4.30 0.95
C ASP A 313 23.66 5.30 2.07
N ALA A 314 24.31 6.47 2.10
CA ALA A 314 23.91 7.52 3.04
C ALA A 314 22.44 7.94 2.80
N PRO A 315 21.64 8.12 3.87
CA PRO A 315 20.27 8.58 3.74
C PRO A 315 20.12 9.87 2.92
N ILE A 316 19.03 10.00 2.18
CA ILE A 316 18.73 11.19 1.40
C ILE A 316 18.64 12.40 2.34
N GLN A 317 19.34 13.48 1.98
CA GLN A 317 19.29 14.70 2.77
C GLN A 317 17.90 15.32 2.71
N GLN A 318 17.25 15.40 3.85
CA GLN A 318 15.90 15.94 3.98
C GLN A 318 15.91 17.48 4.04
N SER A 319 14.86 18.11 3.50
CA SER A 319 14.58 19.51 3.81
C SER A 319 14.31 19.70 5.30
N SER A 320 14.50 20.89 5.84
CA SER A 320 14.22 21.15 7.26
C SER A 320 12.76 20.89 7.64
N ALA A 321 11.83 21.09 6.71
CA ALA A 321 10.41 20.83 6.92
C ALA A 321 10.14 19.32 6.96
N ASN A 322 10.74 18.58 6.03
CA ASN A 322 10.55 17.13 5.95
C ASN A 322 11.25 16.41 7.11
N ALA A 323 12.45 16.85 7.52
CA ALA A 323 13.12 16.32 8.73
C ALA A 323 12.23 16.48 9.98
N LYS A 324 11.68 17.68 10.19
CA LYS A 324 10.72 17.90 11.29
C LYS A 324 9.49 17.00 11.18
N HIS A 325 8.94 16.80 9.96
CA HIS A 325 7.82 15.90 9.75
C HIS A 325 8.19 14.44 10.10
N TRP A 326 9.43 14.00 9.83
CA TRP A 326 9.89 12.68 10.24
C TRP A 326 10.05 12.52 11.76
N ASP A 327 10.47 13.60 12.46
CA ASP A 327 10.45 13.61 13.94
C ASP A 327 8.99 13.42 14.45
N GLU A 328 8.02 14.11 13.81
CA GLU A 328 6.60 13.94 14.11
C GLU A 328 6.10 12.51 13.80
N CYS A 329 6.66 11.83 12.79
CA CYS A 329 6.35 10.44 12.49
C CYS A 329 6.86 9.47 13.56
N VAL A 330 8.01 9.74 14.16
CA VAL A 330 8.53 8.98 15.31
C VAL A 330 7.60 9.11 16.49
N ASP A 331 7.23 10.35 16.85
CA ASP A 331 6.29 10.62 17.95
C ASP A 331 4.94 9.94 17.71
N ALA A 332 4.44 9.99 16.48
CA ALA A 332 3.20 9.34 16.09
C ALA A 332 3.27 7.82 16.23
N PHE A 333 4.40 7.22 15.85
CA PHE A 333 4.58 5.77 16.03
C PHE A 333 4.60 5.37 17.51
N GLU A 334 5.21 6.16 18.39
CA GLU A 334 5.20 5.89 19.82
C GLU A 334 3.79 5.88 20.41
N VAL A 335 2.95 6.84 20.01
CA VAL A 335 1.53 6.90 20.40
C VAL A 335 0.77 5.70 19.85
N PHE A 336 0.97 5.39 18.57
CA PHE A 336 0.38 4.22 17.92
C PHE A 336 0.79 2.91 18.62
N ARG A 337 2.06 2.77 18.95
CA ARG A 337 2.62 1.59 19.66
C ARG A 337 1.95 1.38 21.00
N ALA A 338 1.86 2.43 21.82
CA ALA A 338 1.20 2.36 23.12
C ALA A 338 -0.27 1.94 22.99
N TYR A 339 -0.99 2.57 22.07
CA TYR A 339 -2.37 2.20 21.75
C TYR A 339 -2.52 0.75 21.30
N ALA A 340 -1.65 0.28 20.39
CA ALA A 340 -1.69 -1.07 19.88
C ALA A 340 -1.35 -2.11 20.96
N TYR A 341 -0.43 -1.79 21.88
CA TYR A 341 -0.12 -2.65 23.03
C TYR A 341 -1.32 -2.79 23.96
N ASP A 342 -1.92 -1.68 24.39
CA ASP A 342 -3.09 -1.70 25.29
C ASP A 342 -4.21 -2.56 24.71
N ARG A 343 -4.51 -2.39 23.42
CA ARG A 343 -5.55 -3.19 22.76
C ARG A 343 -5.19 -4.67 22.63
N THR A 344 -3.94 -4.97 22.31
CA THR A 344 -3.48 -6.35 22.19
C THR A 344 -3.52 -7.05 23.56
N GLU A 345 -3.12 -6.36 24.63
CA GLU A 345 -3.18 -6.90 26.00
C GLU A 345 -4.62 -7.06 26.50
N GLU A 346 -5.52 -6.18 26.11
CA GLU A 346 -6.96 -6.29 26.43
C GLU A 346 -7.69 -7.34 25.56
N GLY A 347 -7.06 -7.86 24.53
CA GLY A 347 -7.64 -8.81 23.59
C GLY A 347 -8.74 -8.20 22.71
N ILE A 348 -8.64 -6.90 22.44
CA ILE A 348 -9.60 -6.19 21.60
C ILE A 348 -9.15 -6.29 20.14
N GLU A 349 -9.97 -6.97 19.36
CA GLU A 349 -9.75 -7.11 17.94
C GLU A 349 -10.04 -5.80 17.20
N ALA A 350 -9.01 -5.20 16.60
CA ALA A 350 -9.16 -4.16 15.62
C ALA A 350 -8.77 -4.71 14.25
N TRP A 351 -9.74 -4.95 13.40
CA TRP A 351 -9.48 -5.38 12.03
C TRP A 351 -8.89 -4.24 11.22
N PRO A 352 -7.86 -4.53 10.38
CA PRO A 352 -7.42 -3.57 9.37
C PRO A 352 -8.62 -3.20 8.49
N GLY A 353 -9.12 -1.99 8.57
CA GLY A 353 -10.28 -1.53 7.78
C GLY A 353 -11.52 -1.16 8.58
N GLU A 354 -11.68 -1.63 9.81
CA GLU A 354 -12.81 -1.23 10.65
C GLU A 354 -12.52 0.04 11.49
N GLU A 355 -11.24 0.40 11.68
CA GLU A 355 -10.81 1.57 12.45
C GLU A 355 -9.91 2.57 11.70
N PRO A 356 -10.16 2.94 10.45
CA PRO A 356 -9.47 4.07 9.83
C PRO A 356 -9.70 5.37 10.61
N TYR A 357 -10.75 5.39 11.43
CA TYR A 357 -11.13 6.50 12.30
C TYR A 357 -10.17 6.67 13.49
N GLU A 358 -9.65 5.59 14.07
CA GLU A 358 -8.74 5.69 15.24
C GLU A 358 -7.33 6.11 14.82
N ILE A 359 -6.80 5.62 13.69
CA ILE A 359 -5.55 6.13 13.13
C ILE A 359 -5.69 7.62 12.81
N ALA A 360 -6.79 8.03 12.19
CA ALA A 360 -7.09 9.43 11.94
C ALA A 360 -7.29 10.24 13.26
N GLN A 361 -7.74 9.61 14.34
CA GLN A 361 -7.80 10.25 15.65
C GLN A 361 -6.42 10.40 16.28
N ILE A 362 -5.55 9.42 16.20
CA ILE A 362 -4.15 9.51 16.65
C ILE A 362 -3.45 10.64 15.90
N GLU A 363 -3.57 10.67 14.58
CA GLU A 363 -3.02 11.73 13.75
C GLU A 363 -3.63 13.12 14.07
N ASN A 364 -4.93 13.20 14.29
CA ASN A 364 -5.60 14.45 14.69
C ASN A 364 -5.19 14.90 16.09
N TRP A 365 -4.98 13.99 17.01
CA TRP A 365 -4.54 14.30 18.36
C TRP A 365 -3.09 14.82 18.36
N LEU A 366 -2.20 14.19 17.61
CA LEU A 366 -0.82 14.66 17.42
C LEU A 366 -0.74 16.02 16.73
N ASN A 367 -1.65 16.32 15.81
CA ASN A 367 -1.73 17.63 15.15
C ASN A 367 -2.30 18.74 16.05
N GLN A 368 -2.83 18.42 17.23
CA GLN A 368 -3.38 19.37 18.19
C GLN A 368 -2.48 19.59 19.42
N SER A 369 -1.50 18.73 19.64
CA SER A 369 -0.47 18.81 20.69
C SER A 369 0.77 19.53 20.22
#